data_c56330892f5ba6fe9d9eda4c916e8122
#
_entry.id   c56330892f5ba6fe9d9eda4c916e8122
#
_cell.length_a   1.000
_cell.length_b   1.000
_cell.length_c   1.000
_cell.angle_alpha   90.00
_cell.angle_beta   90.00
_cell.angle_gamma   90.00
#
_symmetry.space_group_name_H-M   'P 1'
#
loop_
_entity.id
_entity.type
_entity.pdbx_description
1 polymer ?
#
loop_
_entity_poly.entity_id
_entity_poly.type
_entity_poly.pdbx_seq_one_letter_code
_entity_poly.pdbx_strand_id
1 'polypeptide(L)'
;LHLLPLPALTDNYIWLLHDDEGQAVVVDPGDADVVEQALVQHHLRLRSVLLTHHHNDHIGGAAELRQRHGASVHGPLDPRIGCLTHVVGDGDTVALPAPELTFEVLAIPGHTLSHIGYVGAGLLLCGDTLFSLGCGRLFEGTPAQMLASLERLAALPGSTRVCAGHEYTRANGLFANEVEPDNPRLQQRRDEVERLRAAGRPSLPVTLEVERDTNPFLRVDAEAVIEWCARRGVEGDRVARFAALRAAKDVFRA
;
A
#
# COMPACT_ATOMS: atom_id res chain seq x y z
N LEU A 1 15.43 -12.82 -5.56
CA LEU A 1 14.03 -12.43 -5.58
C LEU A 1 13.86 -11.15 -6.40
N HIS A 2 12.96 -11.16 -7.37
CA HIS A 2 12.58 -10.04 -8.21
C HIS A 2 11.21 -9.48 -7.79
N LEU A 3 11.06 -8.18 -7.89
CA LEU A 3 9.83 -7.46 -7.57
C LEU A 3 9.45 -6.57 -8.76
N LEU A 4 8.28 -6.79 -9.31
CA LEU A 4 7.75 -6.05 -10.45
C LEU A 4 6.43 -5.37 -10.08
N PRO A 5 6.31 -4.05 -10.20
CA PRO A 5 5.03 -3.37 -10.19
C PRO A 5 4.37 -3.53 -11.57
N LEU A 6 3.22 -4.16 -11.63
CA LEU A 6 2.40 -4.27 -12.83
C LEU A 6 1.33 -3.19 -12.79
N PRO A 7 1.41 -2.15 -13.63
CA PRO A 7 0.34 -1.17 -13.77
C PRO A 7 -0.93 -1.85 -14.27
N ALA A 8 -2.04 -1.63 -13.58
CA ALA A 8 -3.34 -2.20 -13.91
C ALA A 8 -4.45 -1.15 -13.72
N LEU A 9 -5.58 -1.36 -14.38
CA LEU A 9 -6.74 -0.47 -14.30
C LEU A 9 -6.36 1.00 -14.60
N THR A 10 -6.76 1.94 -13.72
CA THR A 10 -6.44 3.37 -13.92
C THR A 10 -5.09 3.75 -13.31
N ASP A 11 -4.83 3.30 -12.09
CA ASP A 11 -3.67 3.70 -11.29
C ASP A 11 -3.21 2.64 -10.28
N ASN A 12 -3.77 1.41 -10.36
CA ASN A 12 -3.41 0.31 -9.49
C ASN A 12 -2.01 -0.25 -9.80
N TYR A 13 -1.37 -0.77 -8.77
CA TYR A 13 -0.23 -1.66 -8.89
C TYR A 13 -0.58 -3.06 -8.39
N ILE A 14 -0.47 -4.05 -9.26
CA ILE A 14 -0.39 -5.45 -8.87
C ILE A 14 1.08 -5.75 -8.63
N TRP A 15 1.44 -6.20 -7.42
CA TRP A 15 2.83 -6.54 -7.11
C TRP A 15 3.11 -8.00 -7.46
N LEU A 16 4.05 -8.21 -8.39
CA LEU A 16 4.50 -9.56 -8.75
C LEU A 16 5.90 -9.80 -8.20
N LEU A 17 6.05 -10.86 -7.40
CA LEU A 17 7.33 -11.32 -6.87
C LEU A 17 7.66 -12.67 -7.51
N HIS A 18 8.90 -12.87 -7.94
CA HIS A 18 9.33 -14.14 -8.50
C HIS A 18 10.79 -14.46 -8.16
N ASP A 19 11.13 -15.75 -8.16
CA ASP A 19 12.49 -16.26 -8.08
C ASP A 19 13.14 -16.46 -9.46
N ASP A 20 14.38 -16.94 -9.48
CA ASP A 20 15.13 -17.26 -10.69
C ASP A 20 14.68 -18.58 -11.37
N GLU A 21 13.86 -19.38 -10.67
CA GLU A 21 13.27 -20.62 -11.17
C GLU A 21 11.90 -20.38 -11.83
N GLY A 22 11.46 -19.14 -11.86
CA GLY A 22 10.21 -18.70 -12.47
C GLY A 22 8.97 -18.99 -11.63
N GLN A 23 9.12 -19.22 -10.31
CA GLN A 23 7.96 -19.33 -9.43
C GLN A 23 7.51 -17.92 -9.01
N ALA A 24 6.22 -17.67 -9.04
CA ALA A 24 5.67 -16.34 -8.80
C ALA A 24 4.56 -16.30 -7.77
N VAL A 25 4.46 -15.18 -7.08
CA VAL A 25 3.34 -14.77 -6.25
C VAL A 25 2.89 -13.38 -6.66
N VAL A 26 1.59 -13.13 -6.69
CA VAL A 26 1.03 -11.81 -6.95
C VAL A 26 0.25 -11.30 -5.75
N VAL A 27 0.22 -9.99 -5.61
CA VAL A 27 -0.50 -9.30 -4.53
C VAL A 27 -1.52 -8.36 -5.13
N ASP A 28 -2.75 -8.46 -4.64
CA ASP A 28 -3.89 -7.64 -5.05
C ASP A 28 -4.13 -7.62 -6.57
N PRO A 29 -4.31 -8.78 -7.21
CA PRO A 29 -4.55 -8.84 -8.66
C PRO A 29 -5.97 -8.39 -9.00
N GLY A 30 -6.19 -7.08 -9.13
CA GLY A 30 -7.47 -6.51 -9.56
C GLY A 30 -7.86 -6.89 -11.00
N ASP A 31 -6.87 -7.22 -11.82
CA ASP A 31 -7.02 -7.60 -13.22
C ASP A 31 -6.20 -8.86 -13.53
N ALA A 32 -6.87 -9.94 -13.93
CA ALA A 32 -6.21 -11.21 -14.25
C ALA A 32 -5.41 -11.15 -15.53
N ASP A 33 -5.87 -10.43 -16.55
CA ASP A 33 -5.22 -10.38 -17.86
C ASP A 33 -3.86 -9.69 -17.78
N VAL A 34 -3.71 -8.66 -16.94
CA VAL A 34 -2.42 -8.00 -16.67
C VAL A 34 -1.43 -9.00 -16.06
N VAL A 35 -1.87 -9.82 -15.12
CA VAL A 35 -1.03 -10.85 -14.50
C VAL A 35 -0.65 -11.92 -15.53
N GLU A 36 -1.62 -12.44 -16.31
CA GLU A 36 -1.36 -13.44 -17.34
C GLU A 36 -0.32 -12.99 -18.37
N GLN A 37 -0.44 -11.72 -18.81
CA GLN A 37 0.55 -11.14 -19.74
C GLN A 37 1.95 -11.14 -19.13
N ALA A 38 2.07 -10.74 -17.86
CA ALA A 38 3.36 -10.72 -17.16
C ALA A 38 3.92 -12.14 -16.97
N LEU A 39 3.09 -13.11 -16.60
CA LEU A 39 3.50 -14.52 -16.45
C LEU A 39 4.05 -15.07 -17.77
N VAL A 40 3.38 -14.82 -18.90
CA VAL A 40 3.83 -15.24 -20.22
C VAL A 40 5.13 -14.51 -20.62
N GLN A 41 5.18 -13.19 -20.48
CA GLN A 41 6.32 -12.36 -20.86
C GLN A 41 7.61 -12.76 -20.13
N HIS A 42 7.49 -13.11 -18.85
CA HIS A 42 8.64 -13.44 -18.00
C HIS A 42 8.83 -14.96 -17.81
N HIS A 43 8.04 -15.80 -18.49
CA HIS A 43 8.07 -17.27 -18.37
C HIS A 43 7.86 -17.78 -16.94
N LEU A 44 6.90 -17.18 -16.22
CA LEU A 44 6.63 -17.44 -14.82
C LEU A 44 5.45 -18.42 -14.62
N ARG A 45 5.41 -19.02 -13.42
CA ARG A 45 4.35 -19.90 -12.95
C ARG A 45 3.76 -19.35 -11.67
N LEU A 46 2.51 -18.95 -11.70
CA LEU A 46 1.81 -18.46 -10.52
C LEU A 46 1.60 -19.58 -9.51
N ARG A 47 2.01 -19.36 -8.25
CA ARG A 47 1.86 -20.30 -7.14
C ARG A 47 0.89 -19.82 -6.09
N SER A 48 0.90 -18.53 -5.82
CA SER A 48 0.10 -17.94 -4.75
C SER A 48 -0.39 -16.55 -5.11
N VAL A 49 -1.52 -16.19 -4.53
CA VAL A 49 -2.13 -14.86 -4.55
C VAL A 49 -2.25 -14.39 -3.10
N LEU A 50 -1.82 -13.18 -2.80
CA LEU A 50 -2.00 -12.52 -1.52
C LEU A 50 -2.99 -11.37 -1.70
N LEU A 51 -3.99 -11.29 -0.83
CA LEU A 51 -5.02 -10.24 -0.85
C LEU A 51 -4.95 -9.42 0.43
N THR A 52 -4.94 -8.10 0.30
CA THR A 52 -4.88 -7.20 1.46
C THR A 52 -6.26 -6.84 1.99
N HIS A 53 -7.22 -6.62 1.11
CA HIS A 53 -8.61 -6.27 1.46
C HIS A 53 -9.57 -6.63 0.32
N HIS A 54 -10.86 -6.36 0.49
CA HIS A 54 -11.94 -6.88 -0.36
C HIS A 54 -12.34 -6.01 -1.56
N HIS A 55 -11.75 -4.82 -1.75
CA HIS A 55 -12.16 -3.96 -2.86
C HIS A 55 -11.89 -4.65 -4.21
N ASN A 56 -12.81 -4.42 -5.15
CA ASN A 56 -12.84 -5.18 -6.41
C ASN A 56 -11.59 -4.95 -7.28
N ASP A 57 -11.02 -3.77 -7.21
CA ASP A 57 -9.78 -3.42 -7.90
C ASP A 57 -8.52 -4.05 -7.29
N HIS A 58 -8.67 -4.81 -6.18
CA HIS A 58 -7.62 -5.64 -5.57
C HIS A 58 -7.91 -7.14 -5.69
N ILE A 59 -9.18 -7.54 -5.74
CA ILE A 59 -9.55 -8.96 -5.77
C ILE A 59 -10.12 -9.43 -7.11
N GLY A 60 -10.41 -8.52 -8.05
CA GLY A 60 -11.19 -8.81 -9.25
C GLY A 60 -10.65 -9.95 -10.12
N GLY A 61 -9.34 -10.09 -10.22
CA GLY A 61 -8.68 -11.17 -10.97
C GLY A 61 -8.38 -12.44 -10.15
N ALA A 62 -8.47 -12.38 -8.81
CA ALA A 62 -7.97 -13.44 -7.94
C ALA A 62 -8.67 -14.79 -8.14
N ALA A 63 -9.99 -14.80 -8.31
CA ALA A 63 -10.76 -16.04 -8.50
C ALA A 63 -10.39 -16.71 -9.81
N GLU A 64 -10.24 -15.96 -10.88
CA GLU A 64 -9.86 -16.46 -12.20
C GLU A 64 -8.43 -17.01 -12.20
N LEU A 65 -7.46 -16.27 -11.63
CA LEU A 65 -6.08 -16.73 -11.49
C LEU A 65 -5.98 -18.02 -10.66
N ARG A 66 -6.74 -18.10 -9.56
CA ARG A 66 -6.86 -19.35 -8.78
C ARG A 66 -7.34 -20.51 -9.64
N GLN A 67 -8.39 -20.29 -10.42
CA GLN A 67 -8.96 -21.35 -11.25
C GLN A 67 -8.00 -21.81 -12.35
N ARG A 68 -7.30 -20.88 -13.02
CA ARG A 68 -6.40 -21.17 -14.13
C ARG A 68 -5.11 -21.87 -13.69
N HIS A 69 -4.54 -21.44 -12.57
CA HIS A 69 -3.21 -21.88 -12.12
C HIS A 69 -3.23 -22.87 -10.95
N GLY A 70 -4.37 -23.08 -10.31
CA GLY A 70 -4.44 -23.84 -9.06
C GLY A 70 -3.70 -23.15 -7.91
N ALA A 71 -3.51 -21.83 -8.00
CA ALA A 71 -2.76 -21.05 -7.03
C ALA A 71 -3.47 -21.01 -5.68
N SER A 72 -2.72 -21.02 -4.58
CA SER A 72 -3.27 -20.72 -3.26
C SER A 72 -3.64 -19.26 -3.16
N VAL A 73 -4.73 -18.93 -2.46
CA VAL A 73 -5.18 -17.56 -2.24
C VAL A 73 -5.25 -17.30 -0.73
N HIS A 74 -4.42 -16.38 -0.25
CA HIS A 74 -4.35 -15.97 1.14
C HIS A 74 -4.93 -14.56 1.29
N GLY A 75 -5.72 -14.33 2.33
CA GLY A 75 -6.32 -13.00 2.57
C GLY A 75 -7.08 -12.94 3.89
N PRO A 76 -7.58 -11.76 4.26
CA PRO A 76 -8.29 -11.57 5.52
C PRO A 76 -9.64 -12.27 5.53
N LEU A 77 -10.13 -12.57 6.75
CA LEU A 77 -11.50 -13.05 6.93
C LEU A 77 -12.48 -11.94 6.55
N ASP A 78 -13.00 -12.01 5.34
CA ASP A 78 -14.03 -11.10 4.83
C ASP A 78 -14.98 -11.86 3.92
N PRO A 79 -16.31 -11.87 4.18
CA PRO A 79 -17.27 -12.63 3.38
C PRO A 79 -17.38 -12.16 1.92
N ARG A 80 -16.87 -10.97 1.62
CA ARG A 80 -16.81 -10.40 0.26
C ARG A 80 -15.68 -11.01 -0.58
N ILE A 81 -14.72 -11.71 0.03
CA ILE A 81 -13.62 -12.38 -0.66
C ILE A 81 -13.96 -13.87 -0.82
N GLY A 82 -14.68 -14.23 -1.89
CA GLY A 82 -15.18 -15.59 -2.12
C GLY A 82 -14.15 -16.62 -2.60
N CYS A 83 -12.91 -16.21 -2.89
CA CYS A 83 -11.90 -17.08 -3.52
C CYS A 83 -10.76 -17.53 -2.59
N LEU A 84 -10.84 -17.28 -1.28
CA LEU A 84 -9.78 -17.67 -0.34
C LEU A 84 -9.61 -19.19 -0.26
N THR A 85 -8.37 -19.65 -0.20
CA THR A 85 -7.99 -21.00 0.22
C THR A 85 -7.44 -21.00 1.64
N HIS A 86 -6.88 -19.87 2.09
CA HIS A 86 -6.31 -19.67 3.42
C HIS A 86 -6.77 -18.31 3.95
N VAL A 87 -7.45 -18.34 5.08
CA VAL A 87 -7.77 -17.13 5.84
C VAL A 87 -6.61 -16.84 6.77
N VAL A 88 -6.15 -15.59 6.77
CA VAL A 88 -5.04 -15.13 7.62
C VAL A 88 -5.42 -13.82 8.34
N GLY A 89 -4.82 -13.60 9.50
CA GLY A 89 -5.09 -12.44 10.34
C GLY A 89 -3.84 -11.94 11.07
N ASP A 90 -4.04 -11.06 12.01
CA ASP A 90 -2.96 -10.40 12.75
C ASP A 90 -2.05 -11.39 13.48
N GLY A 91 -0.74 -11.26 13.26
CA GLY A 91 0.28 -12.12 13.87
C GLY A 91 0.47 -13.48 13.18
N ASP A 92 -0.36 -13.81 12.18
CA ASP A 92 -0.15 -15.04 11.40
C ASP A 92 1.10 -14.93 10.53
N THR A 93 1.61 -16.11 10.16
CA THR A 93 2.73 -16.23 9.23
C THR A 93 2.27 -16.92 7.95
N VAL A 94 2.49 -16.29 6.81
CA VAL A 94 2.31 -16.91 5.49
C VAL A 94 3.65 -17.40 4.99
N ALA A 95 3.84 -18.73 4.99
CA ALA A 95 5.01 -19.38 4.43
C ALA A 95 4.67 -19.93 3.05
N LEU A 96 5.30 -19.40 2.01
CA LEU A 96 5.15 -19.82 0.63
C LEU A 96 6.34 -20.70 0.22
N PRO A 97 6.11 -21.91 -0.29
CA PRO A 97 7.20 -22.81 -0.66
C PRO A 97 7.87 -22.46 -2.00
N ALA A 98 7.16 -21.73 -2.87
CA ALA A 98 7.66 -21.36 -4.20
C ALA A 98 6.96 -20.10 -4.75
N PRO A 99 7.67 -18.98 -4.91
CA PRO A 99 9.03 -18.74 -4.39
C PRO A 99 9.08 -18.90 -2.86
N GLU A 100 10.22 -19.36 -2.34
CA GLU A 100 10.38 -19.49 -0.89
C GLU A 100 10.38 -18.13 -0.20
N LEU A 101 9.22 -17.78 0.36
CA LEU A 101 8.98 -16.50 1.01
C LEU A 101 8.21 -16.68 2.30
N THR A 102 8.51 -15.84 3.26
CA THR A 102 7.77 -15.79 4.52
C THR A 102 7.35 -14.35 4.81
N PHE A 103 6.07 -14.18 5.11
CA PHE A 103 5.49 -12.90 5.47
C PHE A 103 4.78 -12.99 6.83
N GLU A 104 5.02 -12.01 7.69
CA GLU A 104 4.19 -11.72 8.84
C GLU A 104 2.96 -10.95 8.37
N VAL A 105 1.80 -11.27 8.91
CA VAL A 105 0.53 -10.60 8.63
C VAL A 105 0.25 -9.57 9.71
N LEU A 106 -0.05 -8.34 9.31
CA LEU A 106 -0.42 -7.25 10.20
C LEU A 106 -1.85 -6.81 9.91
N ALA A 107 -2.74 -6.82 10.91
CA ALA A 107 -4.02 -6.11 10.79
C ALA A 107 -3.76 -4.60 10.79
N ILE A 108 -4.25 -3.93 9.76
CA ILE A 108 -4.07 -2.49 9.53
C ILE A 108 -5.41 -1.83 9.12
N PRO A 109 -6.43 -1.90 10.01
CA PRO A 109 -7.76 -1.38 9.72
C PRO A 109 -7.76 0.14 9.58
N GLY A 110 -8.70 0.65 8.79
CA GLY A 110 -8.89 2.07 8.55
C GLY A 110 -9.56 2.30 7.19
N HIS A 111 -8.91 1.94 6.11
CA HIS A 111 -9.49 1.95 4.77
C HIS A 111 -10.67 1.00 4.68
N THR A 112 -10.45 -0.27 5.06
CA THR A 112 -11.50 -1.23 5.40
C THR A 112 -11.26 -1.79 6.79
N LEU A 113 -12.27 -2.42 7.43
CA LEU A 113 -12.11 -2.98 8.78
C LEU A 113 -11.30 -4.28 8.78
N SER A 114 -11.38 -5.06 7.71
CA SER A 114 -10.68 -6.33 7.55
C SER A 114 -9.28 -6.18 6.91
N HIS A 115 -8.81 -4.96 6.65
CA HIS A 115 -7.56 -4.72 5.92
C HIS A 115 -6.35 -5.30 6.65
N ILE A 116 -5.52 -6.05 5.91
CA ILE A 116 -4.25 -6.58 6.38
C ILE A 116 -3.10 -6.12 5.46
N GLY A 117 -1.88 -6.16 5.99
CA GLY A 117 -0.65 -6.02 5.23
C GLY A 117 0.26 -7.22 5.44
N TYR A 118 1.20 -7.42 4.52
CA TYR A 118 2.20 -8.48 4.59
C TYR A 118 3.59 -7.88 4.69
N VAL A 119 4.37 -8.33 5.67
CA VAL A 119 5.74 -7.86 5.91
C VAL A 119 6.72 -9.02 5.78
N GLY A 120 7.65 -8.93 4.85
CA GLY A 120 8.65 -9.98 4.63
C GLY A 120 9.61 -9.64 3.49
N ALA A 121 10.75 -10.29 3.40
CA ALA A 121 11.74 -10.06 2.35
C ALA A 121 12.16 -8.59 2.16
N GLY A 122 12.10 -7.78 3.22
CA GLY A 122 12.37 -6.33 3.17
C GLY A 122 11.27 -5.50 2.50
N LEU A 123 10.06 -6.07 2.34
CA LEU A 123 8.89 -5.45 1.73
C LEU A 123 7.78 -5.26 2.75
N LEU A 124 6.98 -4.23 2.52
CA LEU A 124 5.68 -4.00 3.12
C LEU A 124 4.64 -3.91 1.99
N LEU A 125 3.79 -4.91 1.86
CA LEU A 125 2.67 -4.98 0.93
C LEU A 125 1.44 -4.50 1.69
N CYS A 126 1.11 -3.21 1.59
CA CYS A 126 0.15 -2.55 2.50
C CYS A 126 -1.18 -2.16 1.84
N GLY A 127 -1.41 -2.60 0.60
CA GLY A 127 -2.63 -2.24 -0.13
C GLY A 127 -2.93 -0.75 -0.04
N ASP A 128 -4.09 -0.42 0.50
CA ASP A 128 -4.63 0.93 0.56
C ASP A 128 -4.58 1.58 1.96
N THR A 129 -3.67 1.12 2.81
CA THR A 129 -3.46 1.76 4.13
C THR A 129 -2.43 2.88 4.04
N LEU A 130 -1.20 2.59 3.60
CA LEU A 130 -0.14 3.58 3.44
C LEU A 130 0.15 3.78 1.95
N PHE A 131 0.03 5.02 1.48
CA PHE A 131 0.50 5.44 0.16
C PHE A 131 1.74 6.33 0.27
N SER A 132 2.55 6.39 -0.79
CA SER A 132 3.63 7.36 -0.78
C SER A 132 3.06 8.77 -0.68
N LEU A 133 3.58 9.53 0.30
CA LEU A 133 3.15 10.89 0.67
C LEU A 133 1.67 11.00 1.10
N GLY A 134 1.03 9.89 1.48
CA GLY A 134 -0.40 9.87 1.80
C GLY A 134 -0.85 8.62 2.54
N CYS A 135 -2.15 8.48 2.71
CA CYS A 135 -2.81 7.28 3.23
C CYS A 135 -4.18 7.07 2.58
N GLY A 136 -4.75 5.88 2.77
CA GLY A 136 -6.06 5.52 2.27
C GLY A 136 -7.21 6.36 2.82
N ARG A 137 -8.29 6.43 2.07
CA ARG A 137 -9.57 6.97 2.56
C ARG A 137 -10.16 6.03 3.60
N LEU A 138 -10.96 6.62 4.50
CA LEU A 138 -11.68 5.89 5.55
C LEU A 138 -13.07 5.51 5.03
N PHE A 139 -13.22 4.34 4.41
CA PHE A 139 -14.54 3.88 3.97
C PHE A 139 -15.30 3.17 5.10
N GLU A 140 -14.60 2.42 5.95
CA GLU A 140 -15.22 1.63 7.01
C GLU A 140 -14.67 1.97 8.39
N GLY A 141 -13.38 2.29 8.49
CA GLY A 141 -12.72 2.53 9.77
C GLY A 141 -12.79 3.98 10.25
N THR A 142 -12.18 4.23 11.40
CA THR A 142 -12.11 5.53 12.05
C THR A 142 -10.72 6.16 11.90
N PRO A 143 -10.59 7.49 12.09
CA PRO A 143 -9.28 8.15 12.14
C PRO A 143 -8.32 7.55 13.15
N ALA A 144 -8.82 7.15 14.33
CA ALA A 144 -8.01 6.52 15.36
C ALA A 144 -7.46 5.15 14.92
N GLN A 145 -8.27 4.34 14.24
CA GLN A 145 -7.85 3.04 13.72
C GLN A 145 -6.78 3.21 12.63
N MET A 146 -7.00 4.10 11.66
CA MET A 146 -6.03 4.33 10.59
C MET A 146 -4.72 4.90 11.14
N LEU A 147 -4.77 5.85 12.06
CA LEU A 147 -3.56 6.39 12.70
C LEU A 147 -2.77 5.29 13.42
N ALA A 148 -3.43 4.45 14.22
CA ALA A 148 -2.77 3.32 14.89
C ALA A 148 -2.16 2.32 13.88
N SER A 149 -2.85 2.05 12.77
CA SER A 149 -2.34 1.21 11.68
C SER A 149 -1.09 1.83 11.06
N LEU A 150 -1.10 3.12 10.73
CA LEU A 150 0.04 3.83 10.17
C LEU A 150 1.23 3.89 11.14
N GLU A 151 0.98 4.08 12.44
CA GLU A 151 2.02 4.04 13.48
C GLU A 151 2.67 2.66 13.58
N ARG A 152 1.86 1.60 13.51
CA ARG A 152 2.35 0.23 13.47
C ARG A 152 3.26 -0.01 12.26
N LEU A 153 2.86 0.43 11.07
CA LEU A 153 3.67 0.34 9.87
C LEU A 153 4.94 1.19 9.98
N ALA A 154 4.81 2.41 10.52
CA ALA A 154 5.94 3.30 10.73
C ALA A 154 6.97 2.78 11.74
N ALA A 155 6.66 1.82 12.58
CA ALA A 155 7.61 1.19 13.50
C ALA A 155 8.53 0.16 12.82
N LEU A 156 8.23 -0.30 11.61
CA LEU A 156 9.06 -1.25 10.85
C LEU A 156 10.44 -0.64 10.52
N PRO A 157 11.46 -1.43 10.16
CA PRO A 157 12.77 -0.91 9.76
C PRO A 157 12.67 0.13 8.63
N GLY A 158 13.44 1.22 8.72
CA GLY A 158 13.41 2.33 7.74
C GLY A 158 13.73 1.91 6.31
N SER A 159 14.56 0.86 6.14
CA SER A 159 14.91 0.27 4.85
C SER A 159 13.78 -0.56 4.21
N THR A 160 12.68 -0.82 4.92
CA THR A 160 11.53 -1.57 4.38
C THR A 160 10.95 -0.82 3.18
N ARG A 161 10.80 -1.51 2.06
CA ARG A 161 10.23 -0.96 0.82
C ARG A 161 8.70 -1.05 0.85
N VAL A 162 8.05 0.09 0.79
CA VAL A 162 6.59 0.23 0.78
C VAL A 162 6.06 -0.04 -0.63
N CYS A 163 5.22 -1.06 -0.75
CA CYS A 163 4.53 -1.50 -1.95
C CYS A 163 3.03 -1.24 -1.78
N ALA A 164 2.59 -0.03 -2.08
CA ALA A 164 1.19 0.39 -1.97
C ALA A 164 0.36 -0.01 -3.19
N GLY A 165 -0.98 -0.04 -3.05
CA GLY A 165 -1.90 -0.48 -4.08
C GLY A 165 -2.05 0.47 -5.27
N HIS A 166 -1.69 1.77 -5.14
CA HIS A 166 -1.96 2.77 -6.16
C HIS A 166 -0.81 3.77 -6.38
N GLU A 167 -0.73 4.31 -7.61
CA GLU A 167 0.18 5.39 -8.00
C GLU A 167 -0.43 6.77 -7.72
N TYR A 168 -0.64 7.09 -6.46
CA TYR A 168 -1.18 8.39 -6.03
C TYR A 168 -0.10 9.41 -5.64
N THR A 169 1.17 9.05 -5.74
CA THR A 169 2.28 9.80 -5.15
C THR A 169 2.33 11.25 -5.60
N ARG A 170 2.12 11.51 -6.90
CA ARG A 170 2.12 12.87 -7.45
C ARG A 170 1.03 13.75 -6.81
N ALA A 171 -0.21 13.27 -6.80
CA ALA A 171 -1.35 13.97 -6.22
C ALA A 171 -1.26 14.11 -4.69
N ASN A 172 -0.70 13.11 -4.03
CA ASN A 172 -0.41 13.16 -2.60
C ASN A 172 0.69 14.19 -2.29
N GLY A 173 1.73 14.27 -3.13
CA GLY A 173 2.83 15.22 -2.97
C GLY A 173 2.38 16.68 -3.07
N LEU A 174 1.35 16.99 -3.86
CA LEU A 174 0.76 18.33 -3.91
C LEU A 174 0.08 18.69 -2.59
N PHE A 175 -0.67 17.76 -2.00
CA PHE A 175 -1.29 17.96 -0.69
C PHE A 175 -0.25 18.01 0.43
N ALA A 176 0.73 17.12 0.43
CA ALA A 176 1.80 17.13 1.42
C ALA A 176 2.56 18.47 1.42
N ASN A 177 2.78 19.05 0.24
CA ASN A 177 3.41 20.38 0.11
C ASN A 177 2.54 21.52 0.64
N GLU A 178 1.21 21.42 0.59
CA GLU A 178 0.34 22.42 1.24
C GLU A 178 0.47 22.35 2.77
N VAL A 179 0.71 21.15 3.30
CA VAL A 179 0.86 20.95 4.75
C VAL A 179 2.25 21.35 5.24
N GLU A 180 3.30 20.91 4.56
CA GLU A 180 4.71 21.11 4.94
C GLU A 180 5.52 21.73 3.77
N PRO A 181 5.26 22.99 3.35
CA PRO A 181 5.90 23.60 2.18
C PRO A 181 7.42 23.75 2.33
N ASP A 182 7.90 23.90 3.54
CA ASP A 182 9.32 24.14 3.87
C ASP A 182 10.09 22.85 4.18
N ASN A 183 9.49 21.66 4.02
CA ASN A 183 10.17 20.38 4.24
C ASN A 183 11.09 20.04 3.05
N PRO A 184 12.44 20.15 3.21
CA PRO A 184 13.36 19.95 2.10
C PRO A 184 13.38 18.49 1.57
N ARG A 185 13.12 17.52 2.45
CA ARG A 185 13.03 16.11 2.06
C ARG A 185 11.81 15.85 1.19
N LEU A 186 10.69 16.51 1.51
CA LEU A 186 9.47 16.44 0.70
C LEU A 186 9.71 17.07 -0.68
N GLN A 187 10.40 18.21 -0.77
CA GLN A 187 10.72 18.80 -2.08
C GLN A 187 11.58 17.87 -2.93
N GLN A 188 12.63 17.27 -2.35
CA GLN A 188 13.47 16.29 -3.04
C GLN A 188 12.65 15.09 -3.55
N ARG A 189 11.75 14.55 -2.72
CA ARG A 189 10.89 13.43 -3.10
C ARG A 189 9.93 13.81 -4.23
N ARG A 190 9.33 14.98 -4.18
CA ARG A 190 8.44 15.48 -5.24
C ARG A 190 9.17 15.63 -6.57
N ASP A 191 10.38 16.19 -6.57
CA ASP A 191 11.21 16.33 -7.79
C ASP A 191 11.59 14.95 -8.37
N GLU A 192 11.87 13.97 -7.49
CA GLU A 192 12.12 12.60 -7.91
C GLU A 192 10.88 11.98 -8.58
N VAL A 193 9.70 12.14 -7.95
CA VAL A 193 8.43 11.63 -8.46
C VAL A 193 8.11 12.24 -9.83
N GLU A 194 8.26 13.55 -10.00
CA GLU A 194 8.04 14.20 -11.29
C GLU A 194 8.96 13.63 -12.38
N ARG A 195 10.25 13.40 -12.09
CA ARG A 195 11.19 12.79 -13.04
C ARG A 195 10.79 11.35 -13.39
N LEU A 196 10.43 10.55 -12.39
CA LEU A 196 10.01 9.16 -12.61
C LEU A 196 8.74 9.11 -13.45
N ARG A 197 7.72 9.89 -13.09
CA ARG A 197 6.43 9.88 -13.79
C ARG A 197 6.52 10.47 -15.20
N ALA A 198 7.35 11.48 -15.42
CA ALA A 198 7.64 12.00 -16.76
C ALA A 198 8.33 10.95 -17.66
N ALA A 199 9.11 10.04 -17.08
CA ALA A 199 9.74 8.91 -17.78
C ALA A 199 8.83 7.66 -17.87
N GLY A 200 7.55 7.74 -17.50
CA GLY A 200 6.63 6.59 -17.47
C GLY A 200 6.99 5.52 -16.43
N ARG A 201 7.85 5.84 -15.46
CA ARG A 201 8.32 4.90 -14.45
C ARG A 201 7.48 4.99 -13.17
N PRO A 202 7.30 3.86 -12.45
CA PRO A 202 6.67 3.84 -11.14
C PRO A 202 7.41 4.73 -10.14
N SER A 203 6.67 5.38 -9.23
CA SER A 203 7.27 6.07 -8.07
C SER A 203 7.44 5.15 -6.85
N LEU A 204 6.89 3.96 -6.93
CA LEU A 204 6.97 2.89 -5.93
C LEU A 204 7.82 1.71 -6.46
N PRO A 205 8.44 0.90 -5.57
CA PRO A 205 8.42 1.05 -4.12
C PRO A 205 9.31 2.19 -3.63
N VAL A 206 9.00 2.70 -2.45
CA VAL A 206 9.79 3.71 -1.73
C VAL A 206 10.15 3.18 -0.35
N THR A 207 11.24 3.65 0.26
CA THR A 207 11.59 3.21 1.62
C THR A 207 10.72 3.89 2.68
N LEU A 208 10.46 3.18 3.76
CA LEU A 208 9.67 3.70 4.89
C LEU A 208 10.36 4.90 5.57
N GLU A 209 11.68 4.96 5.53
CA GLU A 209 12.44 6.12 5.99
C GLU A 209 12.03 7.40 5.23
N VAL A 210 11.92 7.34 3.91
CA VAL A 210 11.46 8.46 3.10
C VAL A 210 10.03 8.86 3.48
N GLU A 211 9.13 7.89 3.70
CA GLU A 211 7.76 8.18 4.12
C GLU A 211 7.71 8.85 5.51
N ARG A 212 8.52 8.41 6.46
CA ARG A 212 8.62 9.08 7.78
C ARG A 212 9.09 10.53 7.68
N ASP A 213 9.96 10.82 6.72
CA ASP A 213 10.51 12.17 6.54
C ASP A 213 9.57 13.11 5.78
N THR A 214 8.60 12.57 5.00
CA THR A 214 7.91 13.34 3.98
C THR A 214 6.38 13.21 3.99
N ASN A 215 5.83 12.16 4.61
CA ASN A 215 4.41 11.88 4.59
C ASN A 215 3.70 12.54 5.79
N PRO A 216 2.84 13.56 5.60
CA PRO A 216 2.21 14.28 6.72
C PRO A 216 1.33 13.38 7.59
N PHE A 217 0.82 12.27 7.07
CA PHE A 217 0.00 11.32 7.83
C PHE A 217 0.82 10.45 8.79
N LEU A 218 2.13 10.31 8.58
CA LEU A 218 3.07 9.71 9.53
C LEU A 218 3.71 10.76 10.47
N ARG A 219 3.47 12.03 10.24
CA ARG A 219 4.13 13.18 10.87
C ARG A 219 3.15 14.08 11.63
N VAL A 220 2.06 13.51 12.15
CA VAL A 220 0.99 14.28 12.83
C VAL A 220 1.46 15.10 14.03
N ASP A 221 2.66 14.82 14.56
CA ASP A 221 3.29 15.57 15.65
C ASP A 221 4.40 16.53 15.18
N ALA A 222 4.66 16.62 13.88
CA ALA A 222 5.59 17.60 13.35
C ALA A 222 5.03 19.02 13.53
N GLU A 223 5.90 19.97 13.88
CA GLU A 223 5.53 21.37 14.16
C GLU A 223 4.71 21.98 13.00
N ALA A 224 5.14 21.77 11.76
CA ALA A 224 4.43 22.27 10.58
C ALA A 224 3.00 21.71 10.46
N VAL A 225 2.80 20.44 10.81
CA VAL A 225 1.46 19.81 10.81
C VAL A 225 0.59 20.37 11.93
N ILE A 226 1.16 20.56 13.13
CA ILE A 226 0.46 21.19 14.27
C ILE A 226 0.02 22.60 13.89
N GLU A 227 0.91 23.41 13.34
CA GLU A 227 0.60 24.76 12.88
C GLU A 227 -0.44 24.79 11.75
N TRP A 228 -0.31 23.87 10.79
CA TRP A 228 -1.29 23.74 9.71
C TRP A 228 -2.70 23.44 10.25
N CYS A 229 -2.81 22.57 11.25
CA CYS A 229 -4.06 22.29 11.97
C CYS A 229 -4.57 23.51 12.74
N ALA A 230 -3.69 24.19 13.50
CA ALA A 230 -4.06 25.36 14.29
C ALA A 230 -4.62 26.50 13.40
N ARG A 231 -4.00 26.76 12.24
CA ARG A 231 -4.51 27.76 11.27
C ARG A 231 -5.93 27.45 10.75
N ARG A 232 -6.39 26.18 10.89
CA ARG A 232 -7.73 25.71 10.51
C ARG A 232 -8.68 25.57 11.69
N GLY A 233 -8.27 26.04 12.88
CA GLY A 233 -9.06 25.96 14.10
C GLY A 233 -9.17 24.53 14.66
N VAL A 234 -8.25 23.64 14.26
CA VAL A 234 -8.20 22.29 14.79
C VAL A 234 -7.29 22.28 16.02
N GLU A 235 -7.93 22.22 17.18
CA GLU A 235 -7.29 22.01 18.47
C GLU A 235 -7.56 20.56 18.91
N GLY A 236 -6.55 19.86 19.43
CA GLY A 236 -6.74 18.51 19.91
C GLY A 236 -5.51 17.61 19.84
N ASP A 237 -5.75 16.36 20.07
CA ASP A 237 -4.73 15.33 20.10
C ASP A 237 -4.30 14.88 18.69
N ARG A 238 -3.47 13.85 18.64
CA ARG A 238 -2.95 13.27 17.39
C ARG A 238 -4.06 12.78 16.46
N VAL A 239 -5.12 12.19 17.03
CA VAL A 239 -6.26 11.66 16.28
C VAL A 239 -7.03 12.81 15.62
N ALA A 240 -7.23 13.93 16.34
CA ALA A 240 -7.90 15.11 15.79
C ALA A 240 -7.10 15.72 14.62
N ARG A 241 -5.77 15.81 14.76
CA ARG A 241 -4.89 16.30 13.68
C ARG A 241 -4.93 15.36 12.46
N PHE A 242 -4.83 14.06 12.69
CA PHE A 242 -4.96 13.07 11.61
C PHE A 242 -6.31 13.18 10.89
N ALA A 243 -7.41 13.27 11.65
CA ALA A 243 -8.75 13.43 11.08
C ALA A 243 -8.87 14.69 10.22
N ALA A 244 -8.28 15.80 10.67
CA ALA A 244 -8.26 17.06 9.91
C ALA A 244 -7.48 16.93 8.60
N LEU A 245 -6.28 16.30 8.63
CA LEU A 245 -5.49 16.02 7.44
C LEU A 245 -6.29 15.16 6.45
N ARG A 246 -6.92 14.09 6.94
CA ARG A 246 -7.68 13.16 6.06
C ARG A 246 -8.89 13.86 5.43
N ALA A 247 -9.68 14.60 6.23
CA ALA A 247 -10.82 15.34 5.75
C ALA A 247 -10.42 16.41 4.72
N ALA A 248 -9.33 17.13 4.95
CA ALA A 248 -8.80 18.11 4.01
C ALA A 248 -8.35 17.45 2.70
N LYS A 249 -7.63 16.31 2.77
CA LYS A 249 -7.20 15.56 1.58
C LYS A 249 -8.37 15.01 0.77
N ASP A 250 -9.49 14.65 1.41
CA ASP A 250 -10.67 14.11 0.71
C ASP A 250 -11.33 15.14 -0.23
N VAL A 251 -11.23 16.42 0.10
CA VAL A 251 -11.77 17.53 -0.70
C VAL A 251 -10.73 18.27 -1.52
N PHE A 252 -9.44 17.97 -1.32
CA PHE A 252 -8.34 18.59 -2.05
C PHE A 252 -8.43 18.29 -3.54
N ARG A 253 -8.31 19.34 -4.34
CA ARG A 253 -8.21 19.25 -5.81
C ARG A 253 -6.82 19.70 -6.22
N ALA A 254 -6.11 18.84 -6.93
CA ALA A 254 -4.78 19.10 -7.48
C ALA A 254 -4.88 19.72 -8.88
#